data_175693a508ae30834c67f207033a377b
#
_entry.id   175693a508ae30834c67f207033a377b
#
_cell.length_a   1.000
_cell.length_b   1.000
_cell.length_c   1.000
_cell.angle_alpha   90.00
_cell.angle_beta   90.00
_cell.angle_gamma   90.00
#
_symmetry.space_group_name_H-M   'P 1'
#
loop_
_entity.id
_entity.type
_entity.pdbx_description
1 polymer ?
#
loop_
_entity_poly.entity_id
_entity_poly.type
_entity_poly.pdbx_seq_one_letter_code
_entity_poly.pdbx_strand_id
1 'polypeptide(L)'
;MDEVKQLNAVIDVIMLAGTILLRNGSEIYRVEDTMIRIAHSQGIMDCNVLAMPAAIFFSIENTNISRMKRVTSSAYNIEKVCDVNQISRQIVSGQLDLETAFMQLKELNTKASPYTNVQLTAAATLSAPFFSIMFGGNVYDAIGAGVATLFAFTFSLYVEKFIRIPFMTAFAGALVFGLIAQFWARYSGLPSTADLVIAGAVMPFVPGIALTNAVRDIMTNHINSGMSKMFESLLVTLALGAGTSVALVLMN
;
A
#
# COMPACT_ATOMS: atom_id res chain seq x y z
N MET A 1 17.30 2.67 -38.09
CA MET A 1 16.36 1.63 -37.56
C MET A 1 16.80 1.13 -36.17
N ASP A 2 18.12 1.07 -35.90
CA ASP A 2 18.63 0.64 -34.59
C ASP A 2 18.44 1.69 -33.48
N GLU A 3 18.65 2.98 -33.77
CA GLU A 3 18.44 4.06 -32.80
C GLU A 3 17.01 4.12 -32.25
N VAL A 4 16.00 3.94 -33.12
CA VAL A 4 14.58 3.93 -32.68
C VAL A 4 14.29 2.71 -31.82
N LYS A 5 14.88 1.57 -32.10
CA LYS A 5 14.74 0.38 -31.26
C LYS A 5 15.40 0.58 -29.89
N GLN A 6 16.60 1.17 -29.88
CA GLN A 6 17.33 1.45 -28.64
C GLN A 6 16.55 2.45 -27.77
N LEU A 7 16.03 3.52 -28.37
CA LEU A 7 15.22 4.51 -27.66
C LEU A 7 13.94 3.89 -27.08
N ASN A 8 13.26 3.03 -27.83
CA ASN A 8 12.10 2.31 -27.31
C ASN A 8 12.45 1.39 -26.14
N ALA A 9 13.59 0.69 -26.18
CA ALA A 9 14.05 -0.15 -25.08
C ALA A 9 14.29 0.67 -23.80
N VAL A 10 14.91 1.85 -23.93
CA VAL A 10 15.09 2.79 -22.80
C VAL A 10 13.74 3.20 -22.21
N ILE A 11 12.80 3.61 -23.07
CA ILE A 11 11.48 4.03 -22.62
C ILE A 11 10.72 2.89 -21.92
N ASP A 12 10.84 1.67 -22.43
CA ASP A 12 10.21 0.49 -21.82
C ASP A 12 10.75 0.21 -20.40
N VAL A 13 12.06 0.37 -20.18
CA VAL A 13 12.68 0.28 -18.83
C VAL A 13 12.13 1.36 -17.90
N ILE A 14 12.11 2.63 -18.36
CA ILE A 14 11.60 3.78 -17.59
C ILE A 14 10.14 3.55 -17.19
N MET A 15 9.30 3.19 -18.16
CA MET A 15 7.86 2.96 -17.93
C MET A 15 7.59 1.76 -17.04
N LEU A 16 8.40 0.72 -17.14
CA LEU A 16 8.27 -0.46 -16.29
C LEU A 16 8.66 -0.15 -14.85
N ALA A 17 9.80 0.52 -14.64
CA ALA A 17 10.24 0.96 -13.31
C ALA A 17 9.19 1.86 -12.63
N GLY A 18 8.72 2.89 -13.31
CA GLY A 18 7.67 3.78 -12.82
C GLY A 18 6.37 3.03 -12.49
N THR A 19 5.96 2.10 -13.36
CA THR A 19 4.76 1.28 -13.15
C THR A 19 4.87 0.41 -11.89
N ILE A 20 6.02 -0.22 -11.65
CA ILE A 20 6.24 -1.05 -10.46
C ILE A 20 6.22 -0.19 -9.21
N LEU A 21 6.90 0.95 -9.21
CA LEU A 21 6.92 1.89 -8.09
C LEU A 21 5.51 2.35 -7.73
N LEU A 22 4.77 2.85 -8.72
CA LEU A 22 3.41 3.37 -8.51
C LEU A 22 2.46 2.27 -8.00
N ARG A 23 2.50 1.09 -8.61
CA ARG A 23 1.66 -0.05 -8.23
C ARG A 23 1.92 -0.54 -6.81
N ASN A 24 3.15 -0.40 -6.31
CA ASN A 24 3.56 -0.90 -5.01
C ASN A 24 3.62 0.19 -3.92
N GLY A 25 2.96 1.32 -4.15
CA GLY A 25 2.69 2.33 -3.11
C GLY A 25 3.84 3.30 -2.87
N SER A 26 4.68 3.56 -3.86
CA SER A 26 5.65 4.66 -3.80
C SER A 26 4.95 6.02 -3.84
N GLU A 27 5.59 7.03 -3.26
CA GLU A 27 5.17 8.42 -3.39
C GLU A 27 5.33 8.90 -4.83
N ILE A 28 4.42 9.75 -5.29
CA ILE A 28 4.37 10.21 -6.70
C ILE A 28 5.67 10.88 -7.13
N TYR A 29 6.19 11.80 -6.29
CA TYR A 29 7.43 12.50 -6.61
C TYR A 29 8.62 11.54 -6.80
N ARG A 30 8.67 10.42 -6.06
CA ARG A 30 9.72 9.40 -6.21
C ARG A 30 9.57 8.61 -7.49
N VAL A 31 8.34 8.34 -7.91
CA VAL A 31 8.08 7.69 -9.20
C VAL A 31 8.65 8.56 -10.32
N GLU A 32 8.30 9.85 -10.34
CA GLU A 32 8.74 10.81 -11.35
C GLU A 32 10.27 11.00 -11.31
N ASP A 33 10.85 11.26 -10.14
CA ASP A 33 12.31 11.44 -9.97
C ASP A 33 13.09 10.21 -10.44
N THR A 34 12.63 9.00 -10.10
CA THR A 34 13.28 7.76 -10.55
C THR A 34 13.25 7.61 -12.07
N MET A 35 12.10 7.88 -12.69
CA MET A 35 11.93 7.81 -14.14
C MET A 35 12.81 8.83 -14.86
N ILE A 36 12.85 10.08 -14.38
CA ILE A 36 13.69 11.16 -14.91
C ILE A 36 15.18 10.81 -14.79
N ARG A 37 15.62 10.30 -13.63
CA ARG A 37 17.03 9.91 -13.43
C ARG A 37 17.46 8.80 -14.38
N ILE A 38 16.62 7.79 -14.60
CA ILE A 38 16.91 6.74 -15.59
C ILE A 38 17.00 7.36 -16.99
N ALA A 39 16.05 8.24 -17.38
CA ALA A 39 16.05 8.91 -18.68
C ALA A 39 17.33 9.72 -18.88
N HIS A 40 17.71 10.57 -17.93
CA HIS A 40 18.92 11.40 -17.99
C HIS A 40 20.19 10.57 -18.10
N SER A 41 20.28 9.44 -17.37
CA SER A 41 21.46 8.56 -17.45
C SER A 41 21.62 7.90 -18.83
N GLN A 42 20.56 7.85 -19.61
CA GLN A 42 20.54 7.33 -20.99
C GLN A 42 20.59 8.44 -22.06
N GLY A 43 20.90 9.68 -21.66
CA GLY A 43 21.06 10.81 -22.57
C GLY A 43 19.76 11.50 -22.99
N ILE A 44 18.60 11.13 -22.42
CA ILE A 44 17.33 11.78 -22.68
C ILE A 44 17.15 12.90 -21.65
N MET A 45 17.64 14.11 -21.96
CA MET A 45 17.61 15.26 -21.03
C MET A 45 16.25 15.98 -21.03
N ASP A 46 15.61 16.09 -22.19
CA ASP A 46 14.37 16.84 -22.39
C ASP A 46 13.16 15.91 -22.29
N CYS A 47 12.92 15.34 -21.12
CA CYS A 47 11.78 14.47 -20.88
C CYS A 47 10.82 15.04 -19.84
N ASN A 48 9.52 14.79 -20.05
CA ASN A 48 8.46 15.11 -19.12
C ASN A 48 7.86 13.81 -18.56
N VAL A 49 7.72 13.75 -17.27
CA VAL A 49 7.06 12.65 -16.55
C VAL A 49 5.92 13.23 -15.71
N LEU A 50 4.74 12.63 -15.84
CA LEU A 50 3.60 12.91 -14.98
C LEU A 50 3.05 11.60 -14.45
N ALA A 51 3.15 11.40 -13.15
CA ALA A 51 2.58 10.25 -12.46
C ALA A 51 1.30 10.65 -11.71
N MET A 52 0.27 9.84 -11.88
CA MET A 52 -1.02 9.95 -11.21
C MET A 52 -1.38 8.60 -10.58
N PRO A 53 -2.28 8.50 -9.59
CA PRO A 53 -2.62 7.23 -8.94
C PRO A 53 -3.01 6.10 -9.90
N ALA A 54 -3.63 6.45 -11.03
CA ALA A 54 -4.15 5.48 -12.00
C ALA A 54 -3.38 5.41 -13.33
N ALA A 55 -2.37 6.27 -13.56
CA ALA A 55 -1.64 6.31 -14.83
C ALA A 55 -0.28 6.99 -14.70
N ILE A 56 0.61 6.66 -15.62
CA ILE A 56 1.90 7.34 -15.82
C ILE A 56 1.96 7.80 -17.28
N PHE A 57 2.44 9.02 -17.45
CA PHE A 57 2.73 9.62 -18.74
C PHE A 57 4.22 9.92 -18.83
N PHE A 58 4.82 9.61 -19.97
CA PHE A 58 6.19 9.93 -20.30
C PHE A 58 6.23 10.50 -21.71
N SER A 59 6.91 11.61 -21.91
CA SER A 59 7.11 12.21 -23.23
C SER A 59 8.50 12.81 -23.34
N ILE A 60 9.01 12.92 -24.57
CA ILE A 60 10.28 13.59 -24.89
C ILE A 60 9.93 14.86 -25.66
N GLU A 61 10.42 16.02 -25.16
CA GLU A 61 10.17 17.31 -25.80
C GLU A 61 10.71 17.36 -27.24
N ASN A 62 10.07 18.18 -28.05
CA ASN A 62 10.41 18.36 -29.48
C ASN A 62 10.42 17.07 -30.31
N THR A 63 9.76 16.01 -29.82
CA THR A 63 9.57 14.75 -30.54
C THR A 63 8.09 14.36 -30.52
N ASN A 64 7.71 13.42 -31.39
CA ASN A 64 6.37 12.83 -31.37
C ASN A 64 6.29 11.60 -30.44
N ILE A 65 7.22 11.47 -29.48
CA ILE A 65 7.28 10.31 -28.57
C ILE A 65 6.52 10.64 -27.31
N SER A 66 5.41 9.93 -27.12
CA SER A 66 4.63 9.95 -25.89
C SER A 66 4.18 8.52 -25.54
N ARG A 67 4.30 8.15 -24.31
CA ARG A 67 3.85 6.85 -23.76
C ARG A 67 2.95 7.08 -22.55
N MET A 68 1.86 6.33 -22.51
CA MET A 68 0.96 6.30 -21.36
C MET A 68 0.78 4.86 -20.89
N LYS A 69 0.82 4.65 -19.60
CA LYS A 69 0.53 3.36 -18.97
C LYS A 69 -0.51 3.52 -17.88
N ARG A 70 -1.65 2.85 -18.05
CA ARG A 70 -2.66 2.77 -17.01
C ARG A 70 -2.23 1.80 -15.91
N VAL A 71 -2.42 2.18 -14.65
CA VAL A 71 -2.18 1.37 -13.45
C VAL A 71 -3.52 1.09 -12.78
N THR A 72 -3.96 -0.16 -12.80
CA THR A 72 -5.33 -0.56 -12.37
C THR A 72 -5.38 -1.22 -11.01
N SER A 73 -4.24 -1.59 -10.45
CA SER A 73 -4.14 -2.22 -9.13
C SER A 73 -3.03 -1.56 -8.33
N SER A 74 -3.34 -1.24 -7.10
CA SER A 74 -2.41 -0.69 -6.13
C SER A 74 -2.30 -1.66 -4.96
N ALA A 75 -1.09 -1.95 -4.55
CA ALA A 75 -0.77 -2.72 -3.36
C ALA A 75 0.39 -2.02 -2.64
N TYR A 76 0.55 -2.25 -1.35
CA TYR A 76 1.70 -1.71 -0.61
C TYR A 76 2.75 -2.80 -0.46
N ASN A 77 3.79 -2.77 -1.31
CA ASN A 77 4.94 -3.68 -1.22
C ASN A 77 6.24 -2.87 -1.26
N ILE A 78 6.71 -2.51 -0.06
CA ILE A 78 7.91 -1.67 0.11
C ILE A 78 9.18 -2.41 -0.35
N GLU A 79 9.23 -3.74 -0.25
CA GLU A 79 10.36 -4.54 -0.76
C GLU A 79 10.55 -4.30 -2.27
N LYS A 80 9.48 -4.42 -3.06
CA LYS A 80 9.54 -4.13 -4.50
C LYS A 80 9.94 -2.68 -4.80
N VAL A 81 9.49 -1.73 -3.99
CA VAL A 81 9.92 -0.32 -4.12
C VAL A 81 11.42 -0.20 -3.88
N CYS A 82 11.97 -0.88 -2.87
CA CYS A 82 13.40 -0.88 -2.59
C CYS A 82 14.21 -1.53 -3.73
N ASP A 83 13.73 -2.65 -4.26
CA ASP A 83 14.40 -3.37 -5.37
C ASP A 83 14.46 -2.50 -6.64
N VAL A 84 13.35 -1.86 -7.02
CA VAL A 84 13.33 -0.92 -8.17
C VAL A 84 14.29 0.23 -7.95
N ASN A 85 14.33 0.81 -6.74
CA ASN A 85 15.27 1.89 -6.42
C ASN A 85 16.73 1.43 -6.50
N GLN A 86 17.02 0.17 -6.14
CA GLN A 86 18.37 -0.40 -6.29
C GLN A 86 18.73 -0.58 -7.76
N ILE A 87 17.85 -1.19 -8.57
CA ILE A 87 18.03 -1.35 -10.01
C ILE A 87 18.23 0.01 -10.69
N SER A 88 17.40 1.01 -10.36
CA SER A 88 17.53 2.37 -10.88
C SER A 88 18.92 2.98 -10.59
N ARG A 89 19.43 2.83 -9.36
CA ARG A 89 20.78 3.32 -9.02
C ARG A 89 21.88 2.61 -9.81
N GLN A 90 21.74 1.31 -10.04
CA GLN A 90 22.70 0.53 -10.83
C GLN A 90 22.69 0.94 -12.31
N ILE A 91 21.52 1.25 -12.88
CA ILE A 91 21.41 1.81 -14.23
C ILE A 91 22.11 3.17 -14.30
N VAL A 92 21.80 4.07 -13.37
CA VAL A 92 22.33 5.45 -13.34
C VAL A 92 23.85 5.46 -13.13
N SER A 93 24.41 4.52 -12.37
CA SER A 93 25.85 4.39 -12.16
C SER A 93 26.58 3.63 -13.28
N GLY A 94 25.87 3.13 -14.29
CA GLY A 94 26.45 2.34 -15.37
C GLY A 94 26.88 0.91 -14.97
N GLN A 95 26.48 0.45 -13.78
CA GLN A 95 26.78 -0.91 -13.29
C GLN A 95 25.88 -1.98 -13.88
N LEU A 96 24.73 -1.59 -14.41
CA LEU A 96 23.73 -2.50 -14.99
C LEU A 96 23.32 -2.00 -16.37
N ASP A 97 23.44 -2.87 -17.37
CA ASP A 97 22.97 -2.59 -18.73
C ASP A 97 21.43 -2.62 -18.81
N LEU A 98 20.87 -1.98 -19.82
CA LEU A 98 19.41 -1.82 -19.98
C LEU A 98 18.69 -3.13 -20.19
N GLU A 99 19.28 -4.08 -20.91
CA GLU A 99 18.63 -5.37 -21.21
C GLU A 99 18.50 -6.19 -19.93
N THR A 100 19.57 -6.30 -19.15
CA THR A 100 19.55 -6.98 -17.85
C THR A 100 18.61 -6.28 -16.87
N ALA A 101 18.61 -4.93 -16.85
CA ALA A 101 17.70 -4.15 -16.02
C ALA A 101 16.23 -4.42 -16.37
N PHE A 102 15.91 -4.47 -17.66
CA PHE A 102 14.55 -4.78 -18.12
C PHE A 102 14.10 -6.19 -17.68
N MET A 103 15.00 -7.17 -17.79
CA MET A 103 14.72 -8.55 -17.36
C MET A 103 14.46 -8.62 -15.85
N GLN A 104 15.31 -7.97 -15.03
CA GLN A 104 15.14 -7.91 -13.57
C GLN A 104 13.84 -7.21 -13.18
N LEU A 105 13.52 -6.07 -13.80
CA LEU A 105 12.26 -5.37 -13.55
C LEU A 105 11.05 -6.20 -13.96
N LYS A 106 11.13 -6.93 -15.06
CA LYS A 106 10.05 -7.81 -15.52
C LYS A 106 9.82 -8.98 -14.57
N GLU A 107 10.88 -9.61 -14.08
CA GLU A 107 10.82 -10.64 -13.05
C GLU A 107 10.19 -10.09 -11.77
N LEU A 108 10.68 -8.94 -11.29
CA LEU A 108 10.16 -8.26 -10.10
C LEU A 108 8.67 -7.91 -10.23
N ASN A 109 8.23 -7.47 -11.41
CA ASN A 109 6.83 -7.14 -11.66
C ASN A 109 5.91 -8.36 -11.55
N THR A 110 6.38 -9.56 -11.95
CA THR A 110 5.61 -10.81 -11.90
C THR A 110 5.75 -11.56 -10.58
N LYS A 111 6.80 -11.25 -9.79
CA LYS A 111 7.06 -11.89 -8.50
C LYS A 111 5.84 -11.69 -7.57
N ALA A 112 5.31 -12.80 -7.05
CA ALA A 112 4.24 -12.75 -6.05
C ALA A 112 4.74 -12.12 -4.74
N SER A 113 3.81 -11.70 -3.87
CA SER A 113 4.18 -11.29 -2.52
C SER A 113 4.92 -12.43 -1.81
N PRO A 114 6.04 -12.16 -1.11
CA PRO A 114 6.76 -13.20 -0.38
C PRO A 114 5.97 -13.71 0.84
N TYR A 115 4.95 -12.98 1.26
CA TYR A 115 4.17 -13.28 2.47
C TYR A 115 2.88 -14.01 2.14
N THR A 116 2.67 -15.12 2.84
CA THR A 116 1.42 -15.89 2.79
C THR A 116 0.34 -15.21 3.65
N ASN A 117 -0.93 -15.49 3.37
CA ASN A 117 -2.04 -14.98 4.17
C ASN A 117 -1.92 -15.38 5.65
N VAL A 118 -1.35 -16.55 5.95
CA VAL A 118 -1.10 -17.01 7.31
C VAL A 118 -0.07 -16.12 8.02
N GLN A 119 1.02 -15.79 7.33
CA GLN A 119 2.04 -14.90 7.88
C GLN A 119 1.50 -13.47 8.12
N LEU A 120 0.70 -12.95 7.18
CA LEU A 120 0.04 -11.64 7.34
C LEU A 120 -0.92 -11.64 8.53
N THR A 121 -1.76 -12.68 8.66
CA THR A 121 -2.66 -12.83 9.80
C THR A 121 -1.89 -12.96 11.12
N ALA A 122 -0.81 -13.75 11.15
CA ALA A 122 0.02 -13.88 12.34
C ALA A 122 0.66 -12.56 12.74
N ALA A 123 1.20 -11.80 11.78
CA ALA A 123 1.79 -10.49 12.04
C ALA A 123 0.76 -9.48 12.58
N ALA A 124 -0.43 -9.41 11.98
CA ALA A 124 -1.53 -8.56 12.45
C ALA A 124 -1.97 -8.97 13.87
N THR A 125 -2.16 -10.27 14.10
CA THR A 125 -2.55 -10.82 15.40
C THR A 125 -1.54 -10.52 16.49
N LEU A 126 -0.24 -10.65 16.19
CA LEU A 126 0.83 -10.37 17.16
C LEU A 126 1.02 -8.88 17.43
N SER A 127 0.71 -8.01 16.48
CA SER A 127 0.86 -6.55 16.66
C SER A 127 -0.25 -5.94 17.53
N ALA A 128 -1.48 -6.41 17.43
CA ALA A 128 -2.63 -5.85 18.13
C ALA A 128 -2.50 -5.80 19.67
N PRO A 129 -1.98 -6.81 20.37
CA PRO A 129 -1.69 -6.76 21.80
C PRO A 129 -0.82 -5.59 22.22
N PHE A 130 0.24 -5.31 21.45
CA PHE A 130 1.16 -4.22 21.78
C PHE A 130 0.48 -2.85 21.63
N PHE A 131 -0.37 -2.68 20.62
CA PHE A 131 -1.16 -1.45 20.49
C PHE A 131 -2.17 -1.29 21.62
N SER A 132 -2.84 -2.38 22.06
CA SER A 132 -3.74 -2.32 23.20
C SER A 132 -3.02 -1.84 24.46
N ILE A 133 -1.83 -2.39 24.77
CA ILE A 133 -1.00 -1.95 25.90
C ILE A 133 -0.55 -0.49 25.72
N MET A 134 -0.16 -0.09 24.50
CA MET A 134 0.28 1.28 24.21
C MET A 134 -0.84 2.31 24.49
N PHE A 135 -2.10 1.93 24.29
CA PHE A 135 -3.28 2.76 24.60
C PHE A 135 -3.73 2.66 26.07
N GLY A 136 -2.97 2.01 26.93
CA GLY A 136 -3.26 1.91 28.35
C GLY A 136 -4.02 0.65 28.75
N GLY A 137 -4.15 -0.33 27.85
CA GLY A 137 -4.76 -1.63 28.14
C GLY A 137 -3.88 -2.49 29.04
N ASN A 138 -4.52 -3.38 29.77
CA ASN A 138 -3.87 -4.40 30.57
C ASN A 138 -3.58 -5.67 29.74
N VAL A 139 -2.97 -6.69 30.38
CA VAL A 139 -2.62 -7.95 29.71
C VAL A 139 -3.87 -8.68 29.15
N TYR A 140 -5.00 -8.58 29.83
CA TYR A 140 -6.24 -9.22 29.41
C TYR A 140 -6.86 -8.51 28.19
N ASP A 141 -6.77 -7.17 28.13
CA ASP A 141 -7.15 -6.39 26.96
C ASP A 141 -6.25 -6.74 25.76
N ALA A 142 -4.95 -6.89 25.99
CA ALA A 142 -3.98 -7.29 24.97
C ALA A 142 -4.29 -8.67 24.38
N ILE A 143 -4.59 -9.67 25.21
CA ILE A 143 -4.99 -11.00 24.74
C ILE A 143 -6.29 -10.90 23.93
N GLY A 144 -7.28 -10.16 24.44
CA GLY A 144 -8.54 -9.91 23.74
C GLY A 144 -8.34 -9.25 22.36
N ALA A 145 -7.44 -8.25 22.28
CA ALA A 145 -7.09 -7.59 21.01
C ALA A 145 -6.46 -8.57 20.01
N GLY A 146 -5.55 -9.44 20.47
CA GLY A 146 -4.96 -10.49 19.64
C GLY A 146 -6.03 -11.45 19.10
N VAL A 147 -6.91 -11.95 19.96
CA VAL A 147 -8.00 -12.85 19.56
C VAL A 147 -8.95 -12.16 18.58
N ALA A 148 -9.39 -10.94 18.88
CA ALA A 148 -10.27 -10.18 18.01
C ALA A 148 -9.65 -9.95 16.62
N THR A 149 -8.36 -9.58 16.58
CA THR A 149 -7.63 -9.36 15.33
C THR A 149 -7.47 -10.65 14.52
N LEU A 150 -7.17 -11.78 15.16
CA LEU A 150 -7.03 -13.07 14.48
C LEU A 150 -8.28 -13.40 13.63
N PHE A 151 -9.44 -13.33 14.25
CA PHE A 151 -10.69 -13.63 13.56
C PHE A 151 -11.08 -12.54 12.55
N ALA A 152 -10.95 -11.27 12.92
CA ALA A 152 -11.29 -10.16 12.04
C ALA A 152 -10.41 -10.12 10.80
N PHE A 153 -9.10 -10.29 10.94
CA PHE A 153 -8.17 -10.25 9.82
C PHE A 153 -8.35 -11.45 8.89
N THR A 154 -8.54 -12.66 9.45
CA THR A 154 -8.86 -13.86 8.66
C THR A 154 -10.17 -13.67 7.88
N PHE A 155 -11.21 -13.12 8.52
CA PHE A 155 -12.48 -12.85 7.89
C PHE A 155 -12.37 -11.78 6.79
N SER A 156 -11.62 -10.71 7.03
CA SER A 156 -11.36 -9.67 6.02
C SER A 156 -10.67 -10.22 4.79
N LEU A 157 -9.65 -11.08 4.94
CA LEU A 157 -8.99 -11.76 3.82
C LEU A 157 -9.94 -12.69 3.06
N TYR A 158 -10.90 -13.28 3.74
CA TYR A 158 -11.93 -14.09 3.09
C TYR A 158 -12.91 -13.22 2.29
N VAL A 159 -13.39 -12.11 2.86
CA VAL A 159 -14.28 -11.15 2.20
C VAL A 159 -13.62 -10.52 0.98
N GLU A 160 -12.32 -10.18 1.06
CA GLU A 160 -11.56 -9.59 -0.04
C GLU A 160 -11.54 -10.44 -1.30
N LYS A 161 -11.61 -11.76 -1.19
CA LYS A 161 -11.69 -12.67 -2.36
C LYS A 161 -12.97 -12.45 -3.18
N PHE A 162 -14.05 -12.04 -2.53
CA PHE A 162 -15.35 -11.82 -3.18
C PHE A 162 -15.60 -10.34 -3.48
N ILE A 163 -15.21 -9.46 -2.56
CA ILE A 163 -15.46 -8.03 -2.60
C ILE A 163 -14.11 -7.32 -2.57
N ARG A 164 -13.62 -6.91 -3.75
CA ARG A 164 -12.33 -6.21 -3.88
C ARG A 164 -12.48 -4.69 -3.66
N ILE A 165 -13.21 -4.30 -2.63
CA ILE A 165 -13.47 -2.91 -2.27
C ILE A 165 -12.92 -2.68 -0.87
N PRO A 166 -11.83 -1.88 -0.69
CA PRO A 166 -11.11 -1.76 0.59
C PRO A 166 -12.00 -1.33 1.77
N PHE A 167 -12.90 -0.37 1.58
CA PHE A 167 -13.76 0.09 2.68
C PHE A 167 -14.79 -0.95 3.12
N MET A 168 -15.25 -1.84 2.22
CA MET A 168 -16.19 -2.92 2.59
C MET A 168 -15.47 -4.02 3.39
N THR A 169 -14.24 -4.36 3.02
CA THR A 169 -13.43 -5.32 3.79
C THR A 169 -13.06 -4.76 5.16
N ALA A 170 -12.76 -3.46 5.24
CA ALA A 170 -12.50 -2.76 6.50
C ALA A 170 -13.74 -2.75 7.41
N PHE A 171 -14.93 -2.43 6.87
CA PHE A 171 -16.19 -2.49 7.61
C PHE A 171 -16.46 -3.88 8.17
N ALA A 172 -16.32 -4.93 7.32
CA ALA A 172 -16.53 -6.30 7.72
C ALA A 172 -15.56 -6.75 8.83
N GLY A 173 -14.28 -6.40 8.70
CA GLY A 173 -13.28 -6.64 9.74
C GLY A 173 -13.62 -5.92 11.04
N ALA A 174 -14.02 -4.65 10.95
CA ALA A 174 -14.39 -3.83 12.10
C ALA A 174 -15.61 -4.37 12.85
N LEU A 175 -16.59 -4.85 12.13
CA LEU A 175 -17.75 -5.50 12.72
C LEU A 175 -17.32 -6.74 13.53
N VAL A 176 -16.45 -7.58 12.95
CA VAL A 176 -16.00 -8.81 13.62
C VAL A 176 -15.16 -8.51 14.85
N PHE A 177 -14.13 -7.65 14.76
CA PHE A 177 -13.33 -7.36 15.95
C PHE A 177 -14.15 -6.62 17.03
N GLY A 178 -15.10 -5.77 16.64
CA GLY A 178 -16.00 -5.08 17.57
C GLY A 178 -16.90 -6.06 18.33
N LEU A 179 -17.51 -7.03 17.64
CA LEU A 179 -18.32 -8.07 18.28
C LEU A 179 -17.48 -8.94 19.24
N ILE A 180 -16.29 -9.36 18.81
CA ILE A 180 -15.42 -10.19 19.64
C ILE A 180 -14.92 -9.41 20.86
N ALA A 181 -14.58 -8.13 20.71
CA ALA A 181 -14.14 -7.29 21.82
C ALA A 181 -15.24 -7.14 22.89
N GLN A 182 -16.48 -6.91 22.46
CA GLN A 182 -17.64 -6.84 23.36
C GLN A 182 -17.90 -8.18 24.05
N PHE A 183 -17.90 -9.27 23.29
CA PHE A 183 -18.05 -10.60 23.84
C PHE A 183 -16.95 -10.93 24.86
N TRP A 184 -15.69 -10.60 24.53
CA TRP A 184 -14.54 -10.80 25.40
C TRP A 184 -14.68 -10.03 26.72
N ALA A 185 -14.98 -8.73 26.65
CA ALA A 185 -15.12 -7.90 27.84
C ALA A 185 -16.29 -8.36 28.75
N ARG A 186 -17.39 -8.85 28.14
CA ARG A 186 -18.60 -9.21 28.90
C ARG A 186 -18.57 -10.62 29.49
N TYR A 187 -17.99 -11.59 28.76
CA TYR A 187 -18.14 -13.01 29.10
C TYR A 187 -16.84 -13.72 29.49
N SER A 188 -15.67 -13.11 29.33
CA SER A 188 -14.39 -13.74 29.73
C SER A 188 -14.24 -13.88 31.24
N GLY A 189 -14.97 -13.10 32.04
CA GLY A 189 -14.77 -13.02 33.50
C GLY A 189 -13.44 -12.35 33.92
N LEU A 190 -12.73 -11.76 32.95
CA LEU A 190 -11.43 -11.10 33.17
C LEU A 190 -11.64 -9.57 33.27
N PRO A 191 -10.76 -8.84 33.97
CA PRO A 191 -10.81 -7.38 34.08
C PRO A 191 -10.34 -6.74 32.73
N SER A 192 -11.19 -6.81 31.71
CA SER A 192 -10.95 -6.32 30.35
C SER A 192 -12.04 -5.34 29.92
N THR A 193 -11.67 -4.36 29.11
CA THR A 193 -12.58 -3.35 28.56
C THR A 193 -12.65 -3.46 27.04
N ALA A 194 -13.87 -3.43 26.50
CA ALA A 194 -14.08 -3.54 25.06
C ALA A 194 -13.32 -2.45 24.27
N ASP A 195 -13.28 -1.23 24.81
CA ASP A 195 -12.65 -0.08 24.13
C ASP A 195 -11.15 -0.27 23.92
N LEU A 196 -10.43 -0.82 24.93
CA LEU A 196 -8.98 -1.07 24.83
C LEU A 196 -8.65 -2.30 23.96
N VAL A 197 -9.54 -3.29 23.94
CA VAL A 197 -9.48 -4.41 22.99
C VAL A 197 -9.66 -3.91 21.55
N ILE A 198 -10.67 -3.08 21.32
CA ILE A 198 -10.96 -2.47 19.99
C ILE A 198 -9.79 -1.58 19.56
N ALA A 199 -9.27 -0.73 20.46
CA ALA A 199 -8.15 0.16 20.15
C ALA A 199 -6.91 -0.61 19.67
N GLY A 200 -6.60 -1.76 20.27
CA GLY A 200 -5.54 -2.64 19.79
C GLY A 200 -5.88 -3.32 18.46
N ALA A 201 -7.09 -3.87 18.35
CA ALA A 201 -7.50 -4.68 17.22
C ALA A 201 -7.69 -3.87 15.91
N VAL A 202 -8.00 -2.58 16.00
CA VAL A 202 -8.21 -1.72 14.82
C VAL A 202 -6.91 -1.36 14.10
N MET A 203 -5.77 -1.32 14.81
CA MET A 203 -4.51 -0.79 14.28
C MET A 203 -4.00 -1.50 13.02
N PRO A 204 -4.05 -2.82 12.87
CA PRO A 204 -3.67 -3.49 11.64
C PRO A 204 -4.54 -3.14 10.42
N PHE A 205 -5.72 -2.56 10.62
CA PHE A 205 -6.67 -2.17 9.57
C PHE A 205 -6.54 -0.69 9.18
N VAL A 206 -5.91 0.14 10.01
CA VAL A 206 -5.74 1.57 9.72
C VAL A 206 -4.83 1.76 8.50
N PRO A 207 -5.25 2.55 7.50
CA PRO A 207 -4.48 2.77 6.27
C PRO A 207 -3.32 3.77 6.47
N GLY A 208 -2.38 3.46 7.39
CA GLY A 208 -1.33 4.38 7.83
C GLY A 208 -0.36 4.78 6.71
N ILE A 209 0.09 3.82 5.89
CA ILE A 209 1.00 4.10 4.77
C ILE A 209 0.30 4.99 3.72
N ALA A 210 -0.98 4.71 3.42
CA ALA A 210 -1.74 5.51 2.47
C ALA A 210 -1.91 6.96 2.94
N LEU A 211 -2.22 7.16 4.24
CA LEU A 211 -2.34 8.49 4.85
C LEU A 211 -1.03 9.26 4.83
N THR A 212 0.08 8.63 5.24
CA THR A 212 1.41 9.27 5.22
C THR A 212 1.84 9.65 3.81
N ASN A 213 1.62 8.78 2.83
CA ASN A 213 1.94 9.07 1.44
C ASN A 213 1.03 10.16 0.87
N ALA A 214 -0.26 10.20 1.25
CA ALA A 214 -1.18 11.27 0.84
C ALA A 214 -0.70 12.64 1.31
N VAL A 215 -0.32 12.77 2.59
CA VAL A 215 0.22 14.00 3.15
C VAL A 215 1.51 14.41 2.43
N ARG A 216 2.42 13.46 2.20
CA ARG A 216 3.69 13.72 1.52
C ARG A 216 3.49 14.16 0.07
N ASP A 217 2.59 13.51 -0.67
CA ASP A 217 2.26 13.91 -2.05
C ASP A 217 1.70 15.35 -2.08
N ILE A 218 0.84 15.74 -1.13
CA ILE A 218 0.36 17.14 -1.00
C ILE A 218 1.51 18.10 -0.74
N MET A 219 2.40 17.76 0.19
CA MET A 219 3.56 18.58 0.54
C MET A 219 4.55 18.75 -0.61
N THR A 220 4.63 17.80 -1.51
CA THR A 220 5.48 17.83 -2.71
C THR A 220 4.75 18.36 -3.95
N ASN A 221 3.64 19.10 -3.76
CA ASN A 221 2.83 19.72 -4.80
C ASN A 221 2.09 18.77 -5.75
N HIS A 222 1.97 17.48 -5.39
CA HIS A 222 1.15 16.50 -6.10
C HIS A 222 -0.27 16.43 -5.50
N ILE A 223 -0.94 17.59 -5.42
CA ILE A 223 -2.19 17.80 -4.67
C ILE A 223 -3.27 16.81 -5.12
N ASN A 224 -3.51 16.65 -6.42
CA ASN A 224 -4.54 15.76 -6.93
C ASN A 224 -4.34 14.29 -6.50
N SER A 225 -3.10 13.83 -6.54
CA SER A 225 -2.74 12.47 -6.12
C SER A 225 -2.87 12.28 -4.61
N GLY A 226 -2.37 13.25 -3.84
CA GLY A 226 -2.49 13.24 -2.40
C GLY A 226 -3.94 13.30 -1.93
N MET A 227 -4.76 14.16 -2.51
CA MET A 227 -6.20 14.25 -2.19
C MET A 227 -6.95 12.94 -2.52
N SER A 228 -6.66 12.29 -3.65
CA SER A 228 -7.27 11.01 -4.00
C SER A 228 -6.93 9.93 -2.97
N LYS A 229 -5.66 9.80 -2.57
CA LYS A 229 -5.22 8.84 -1.54
C LYS A 229 -5.79 9.18 -0.16
N MET A 230 -5.87 10.47 0.19
CA MET A 230 -6.47 10.96 1.42
C MET A 230 -7.94 10.56 1.51
N PHE A 231 -8.70 10.80 0.44
CA PHE A 231 -10.13 10.46 0.39
C PHE A 231 -10.38 8.95 0.51
N GLU A 232 -9.58 8.12 -0.20
CA GLU A 232 -9.65 6.66 -0.07
C GLU A 232 -9.38 6.20 1.37
N SER A 233 -8.33 6.74 1.99
CA SER A 233 -7.97 6.42 3.38
C SER A 233 -9.04 6.87 4.37
N LEU A 234 -9.67 8.02 4.14
CA LEU A 234 -10.78 8.52 4.95
C LEU A 234 -12.00 7.59 4.87
N LEU A 235 -12.36 7.12 3.67
CA LEU A 235 -13.45 6.15 3.50
C LEU A 235 -13.19 4.84 4.26
N VAL A 236 -11.97 4.34 4.23
CA VAL A 236 -11.59 3.15 5.01
C VAL A 236 -11.71 3.42 6.51
N THR A 237 -11.23 4.56 6.99
CA THR A 237 -11.31 4.92 8.42
C THR A 237 -12.75 5.09 8.89
N LEU A 238 -13.60 5.74 8.08
CA LEU A 238 -15.04 5.86 8.36
C LEU A 238 -15.73 4.49 8.39
N ALA A 239 -15.35 3.59 7.49
CA ALA A 239 -15.87 2.23 7.46
C ALA A 239 -15.47 1.42 8.71
N LEU A 240 -14.24 1.59 9.21
CA LEU A 240 -13.80 0.99 10.49
C LEU A 240 -14.66 1.51 11.65
N GLY A 241 -14.86 2.83 11.74
CA GLY A 241 -15.70 3.44 12.77
C GLY A 241 -17.17 2.97 12.67
N ALA A 242 -17.73 2.92 11.48
CA ALA A 242 -19.10 2.45 11.26
C ALA A 242 -19.27 0.97 11.64
N GLY A 243 -18.35 0.10 11.20
CA GLY A 243 -18.40 -1.33 11.54
C GLY A 243 -18.30 -1.57 13.05
N THR A 244 -17.40 -0.85 13.72
CA THR A 244 -17.27 -0.89 15.19
C THR A 244 -18.53 -0.39 15.88
N SER A 245 -19.12 0.74 15.42
CA SER A 245 -20.34 1.29 16.01
C SER A 245 -21.52 0.33 15.88
N VAL A 246 -21.67 -0.34 14.73
CA VAL A 246 -22.71 -1.37 14.55
C VAL A 246 -22.49 -2.53 15.52
N ALA A 247 -21.25 -2.99 15.71
CA ALA A 247 -20.94 -4.04 16.67
C ALA A 247 -21.32 -3.65 18.11
N LEU A 248 -21.04 -2.40 18.50
CA LEU A 248 -21.40 -1.87 19.82
C LEU A 248 -22.93 -1.85 20.03
N VAL A 249 -23.68 -1.41 19.03
CA VAL A 249 -25.16 -1.35 19.10
C VAL A 249 -25.79 -2.75 19.17
N LEU A 250 -25.23 -3.73 18.46
CA LEU A 250 -25.77 -5.10 18.43
C LEU A 250 -25.56 -5.86 19.75
N MET A 251 -24.59 -5.47 20.55
CA MET A 251 -24.23 -6.15 21.80
C MET A 251 -24.70 -5.41 23.07
N ASN A 252 -25.22 -4.19 22.94
CA ASN A 252 -25.89 -3.46 24.02
C ASN A 252 -27.35 -3.88 24.11
#